data_a8641f497ae6333d65ce406063c68f02
#
_entry.id   a8641f497ae6333d65ce406063c68f02
#
_cell.length_a   1.000
_cell.length_b   1.000
_cell.length_c   1.000
_cell.angle_alpha   90.00
_cell.angle_beta   90.00
_cell.angle_gamma   90.00
#
_symmetry.space_group_name_H-M   'P 1'
#
loop_
_entity.id
_entity.type
_entity.pdbx_description
1 polymer ?
#
loop_
_entity_poly.entity_id
_entity_poly.type
_entity_poly.pdbx_seq_one_letter_code
_entity_poly.pdbx_strand_id
1 'polypeptide(L)'
;AAQAVETDLNNPPIQKAAPQQRDVPKHPRIQNVILVSSGKGGVGKSTTTVNLALALQKLGLKVGVLDADIYGPSIPTMLGNAGKTPMIEAEQFVPLDAFGMPVLSIGHLTGDHNTPVAWRGPKATGALMQLFNQTLWPDLDVLMIDMPPGTGDIQLTLAQRIPVTGAVIVTTPQNVALMDAVKGIELFN
;
A
#
# COMPACT_ATOMS: atom_id res chain seq x y z
N ALA A 1 17.18 -27.53 1.85
CA ALA A 1 17.25 -26.93 0.97
C ALA A 1 18.26 -26.26 0.90
N ALA A 2 18.42 -25.78 1.68
CA ALA A 2 19.24 -25.07 1.48
C ALA A 2 20.16 -25.72 0.88
N GLN A 3 20.16 -26.58 1.02
CA GLN A 3 20.91 -27.11 0.52
C GLN A 3 21.10 -27.10 -0.64
N ALA A 4 20.47 -27.20 -1.00
CA ALA A 4 20.58 -27.31 -2.31
C ALA A 4 21.14 -26.13 -2.68
N VAL A 5 21.05 -25.36 -1.95
CA VAL A 5 21.43 -24.36 -2.30
C VAL A 5 22.68 -24.12 -2.45
N GLU A 6 23.31 -24.61 -1.78
CA GLU A 6 24.44 -24.31 -1.86
C GLU A 6 25.14 -24.82 -2.77
N THR A 7 24.79 -25.61 -3.05
CA THR A 7 25.48 -26.28 -3.94
C THR A 7 25.64 -25.47 -5.04
N ASP A 8 24.87 -24.70 -5.31
CA ASP A 8 24.97 -24.04 -6.48
C ASP A 8 25.23 -22.64 -6.13
N LEU A 9 26.43 -22.31 -6.18
CA LEU A 9 26.79 -21.01 -5.90
C LEU A 9 26.26 -20.04 -6.91
N ASN A 10 25.96 -20.49 -8.05
CA ASN A 10 25.46 -19.57 -9.06
C ASN A 10 23.97 -19.43 -8.90
N ASN A 11 23.40 -20.15 -8.02
CA ASN A 11 21.98 -20.11 -7.86
C ASN A 11 21.66 -20.17 -6.38
N PRO A 12 21.95 -19.13 -5.66
CA PRO A 12 21.77 -19.12 -4.23
C PRO A 12 20.30 -19.34 -3.87
N PRO A 13 20.06 -19.79 -2.69
CA PRO A 13 18.74 -20.12 -2.28
C PRO A 13 17.84 -18.92 -2.35
N ILE A 14 16.70 -19.09 -2.86
CA ILE A 14 15.76 -18.02 -2.91
C ILE A 14 15.16 -17.87 -1.54
N GLN A 15 15.24 -16.69 -1.03
CA GLN A 15 14.68 -16.43 0.26
C GLN A 15 13.20 -16.40 0.16
N LYS A 16 12.56 -17.11 1.04
CA LYS A 16 11.15 -17.12 1.01
C LYS A 16 10.60 -15.94 1.72
N ALA A 17 9.43 -15.57 1.41
CA ALA A 17 8.77 -14.49 2.10
C ALA A 17 8.71 -14.80 3.57
N ALA A 18 8.68 -13.80 4.37
CA ALA A 18 8.65 -13.98 5.80
C ALA A 18 7.47 -14.87 6.19
N PRO A 19 7.69 -15.78 7.08
CA PRO A 19 6.64 -16.70 7.47
C PRO A 19 5.36 -16.03 7.90
N GLN A 20 5.44 -14.89 8.51
CA GLN A 20 4.24 -14.24 8.97
C GLN A 20 3.32 -13.89 7.82
N GLN A 21 3.84 -13.73 6.63
CA GLN A 21 2.98 -13.43 5.51
C GLN A 21 2.08 -14.60 5.19
N ARG A 22 2.50 -15.78 5.50
CA ARG A 22 1.71 -16.94 5.17
C ARG A 22 0.55 -17.10 6.09
N ASP A 23 0.68 -16.56 7.31
CA ASP A 23 -0.35 -16.73 8.30
C ASP A 23 -1.40 -15.63 8.25
N VAL A 24 -1.21 -14.62 7.40
CA VAL A 24 -2.16 -13.53 7.30
C VAL A 24 -3.31 -13.96 6.41
N PRO A 25 -4.54 -13.97 6.92
CA PRO A 25 -5.66 -14.42 6.10
C PRO A 25 -5.94 -13.45 4.99
N LYS A 26 -6.31 -13.96 3.83
CA LYS A 26 -6.66 -13.12 2.72
C LYS A 26 -7.95 -12.40 2.99
N HIS A 27 -8.06 -11.20 2.45
CA HIS A 27 -9.32 -10.45 2.51
C HIS A 27 -10.33 -11.20 1.63
N PRO A 28 -11.55 -11.37 2.10
CA PRO A 28 -12.55 -12.17 1.36
C PRO A 28 -12.91 -11.65 -0.01
N ARG A 29 -12.74 -10.35 -0.26
CA ARG A 29 -13.13 -9.78 -1.55
C ARG A 29 -11.98 -9.26 -2.37
N ILE A 30 -10.77 -9.28 -1.86
CA ILE A 30 -9.61 -8.74 -2.55
C ILE A 30 -8.68 -9.89 -2.87
N GLN A 31 -8.49 -10.16 -4.16
CA GLN A 31 -7.67 -11.30 -4.54
C GLN A 31 -6.19 -11.03 -4.43
N ASN A 32 -5.77 -9.84 -4.79
CA ASN A 32 -4.36 -9.49 -4.77
C ASN A 32 -4.17 -8.11 -4.18
N VAL A 33 -3.13 -7.95 -3.40
CA VAL A 33 -2.77 -6.67 -2.80
C VAL A 33 -1.37 -6.32 -3.25
N ILE A 34 -1.21 -5.15 -3.86
CA ILE A 34 0.08 -4.67 -4.31
C ILE A 34 0.42 -3.42 -3.52
N LEU A 35 1.53 -3.45 -2.82
CA LEU A 35 2.00 -2.27 -2.11
C LEU A 35 2.88 -1.45 -3.03
N VAL A 36 2.72 -0.13 -3.02
CA VAL A 36 3.62 0.76 -3.75
C VAL A 36 4.39 1.56 -2.71
N SER A 37 5.68 1.40 -2.72
CA SER A 37 6.53 1.91 -1.66
C SER A 37 7.71 2.68 -2.23
N SER A 38 8.34 3.50 -1.42
CA SER A 38 9.57 4.18 -1.81
C SER A 38 10.43 4.37 -0.56
N GLY A 39 11.73 4.47 -0.74
CA GLY A 39 12.62 4.71 0.39
C GLY A 39 12.53 6.13 0.90
N LYS A 40 12.10 7.07 0.05
CA LYS A 40 11.98 8.46 0.49
C LYS A 40 10.82 9.10 -0.27
N GLY A 41 10.37 10.24 0.23
CA GLY A 41 9.28 10.96 -0.38
C GLY A 41 9.71 11.73 -1.63
N GLY A 42 8.74 12.13 -2.42
CA GLY A 42 9.03 12.99 -3.57
C GLY A 42 9.62 12.31 -4.78
N VAL A 43 9.53 10.97 -4.88
CA VAL A 43 10.11 10.24 -6.01
C VAL A 43 9.05 9.78 -7.03
N GLY A 44 7.80 10.21 -6.84
CA GLY A 44 6.75 9.84 -7.79
C GLY A 44 5.96 8.59 -7.39
N LYS A 45 6.00 8.22 -6.13
CA LYS A 45 5.32 7.02 -5.65
C LYS A 45 3.82 7.06 -5.88
N SER A 46 3.16 8.13 -5.47
CA SER A 46 1.71 8.20 -5.59
C SER A 46 1.26 8.34 -7.04
N THR A 47 2.04 9.03 -7.86
CA THR A 47 1.78 9.09 -9.30
C THR A 47 1.87 7.70 -9.92
N THR A 48 2.86 6.91 -9.50
CA THR A 48 3.01 5.54 -9.98
C THR A 48 1.81 4.70 -9.54
N THR A 49 1.35 4.87 -8.31
CA THR A 49 0.19 4.13 -7.80
C THR A 49 -1.04 4.40 -8.68
N VAL A 50 -1.33 5.66 -8.95
CA VAL A 50 -2.49 6.04 -9.75
C VAL A 50 -2.36 5.52 -11.18
N ASN A 51 -1.19 5.67 -11.78
CA ASN A 51 -0.98 5.24 -13.15
C ASN A 51 -1.08 3.73 -13.29
N LEU A 52 -0.55 2.97 -12.34
CA LEU A 52 -0.67 1.53 -12.38
C LEU A 52 -2.11 1.09 -12.16
N ALA A 53 -2.83 1.74 -11.26
CA ALA A 53 -4.22 1.39 -11.02
C ALA A 53 -5.04 1.61 -12.30
N LEU A 54 -4.86 2.75 -12.95
CA LEU A 54 -5.60 3.03 -14.18
C LEU A 54 -5.20 2.09 -15.32
N ALA A 55 -3.93 1.74 -15.41
CA ALA A 55 -3.47 0.81 -16.43
C ALA A 55 -4.06 -0.58 -16.23
N LEU A 56 -4.11 -1.05 -14.99
CA LEU A 56 -4.70 -2.36 -14.69
C LEU A 56 -6.20 -2.34 -14.97
N GLN A 57 -6.86 -1.23 -14.67
CA GLN A 57 -8.27 -1.11 -14.98
C GLN A 57 -8.51 -1.18 -16.49
N LYS A 58 -7.62 -0.57 -17.27
CA LYS A 58 -7.74 -0.63 -18.70
C LYS A 58 -7.58 -2.03 -19.24
N LEU A 59 -6.88 -2.89 -18.53
CA LEU A 59 -6.70 -4.29 -18.94
C LEU A 59 -7.92 -5.14 -18.53
N GLY A 60 -8.93 -4.54 -17.95
CA GLY A 60 -10.16 -5.26 -17.60
C GLY A 60 -10.20 -5.76 -16.17
N LEU A 61 -9.22 -5.40 -15.35
CA LEU A 61 -9.20 -5.84 -13.96
C LEU A 61 -10.03 -4.91 -13.08
N LYS A 62 -10.58 -5.46 -12.01
CA LYS A 62 -11.30 -4.67 -11.03
C LYS A 62 -10.29 -4.19 -10.01
N VAL A 63 -10.03 -2.90 -9.99
CA VAL A 63 -8.95 -2.31 -9.20
C VAL A 63 -9.51 -1.30 -8.21
N GLY A 64 -8.99 -1.34 -6.99
CA GLY A 64 -9.27 -0.32 -5.99
C GLY A 64 -7.97 0.32 -5.53
N VAL A 65 -8.08 1.42 -4.84
CA VAL A 65 -6.90 2.14 -4.33
C VAL A 65 -7.11 2.51 -2.87
N LEU A 66 -6.14 2.19 -2.05
CA LEU A 66 -6.10 2.62 -0.66
C LEU A 66 -4.86 3.49 -0.46
N ASP A 67 -5.07 4.73 -0.08
CA ASP A 67 -3.97 5.65 0.18
C ASP A 67 -3.63 5.59 1.66
N ALA A 68 -2.53 4.95 1.95
CA ALA A 68 -2.04 4.78 3.32
C ALA A 68 -0.89 5.74 3.65
N ASP A 69 -0.62 6.73 2.80
CA ASP A 69 0.46 7.65 3.04
C ASP A 69 0.04 8.73 4.04
N ILE A 70 0.33 8.46 5.30
CA ILE A 70 -0.06 9.36 6.38
C ILE A 70 0.72 10.67 6.38
N TYR A 71 1.83 10.74 5.66
CA TYR A 71 2.64 11.94 5.66
C TYR A 71 2.26 12.89 4.54
N GLY A 72 1.60 12.42 3.52
CA GLY A 72 1.19 13.28 2.42
C GLY A 72 0.18 12.55 1.56
N PRO A 73 -1.06 12.39 2.05
CA PRO A 73 -2.06 11.62 1.30
C PRO A 73 -2.49 12.40 0.05
N SER A 74 -1.85 12.12 -1.05
CA SER A 74 -2.04 12.86 -2.30
C SER A 74 -2.99 12.22 -3.29
N ILE A 75 -3.38 10.96 -3.09
CA ILE A 75 -4.27 10.27 -4.01
C ILE A 75 -5.62 11.00 -4.18
N PRO A 76 -6.25 11.50 -3.12
CA PRO A 76 -7.52 12.22 -3.31
C PRO A 76 -7.38 13.44 -4.21
N THR A 77 -6.27 14.16 -4.10
CA THR A 77 -6.04 15.31 -4.95
C THR A 77 -5.85 14.87 -6.40
N MET A 78 -5.10 13.81 -6.61
CA MET A 78 -4.85 13.31 -7.96
C MET A 78 -6.11 12.77 -8.62
N LEU A 79 -6.99 12.18 -7.84
CA LEU A 79 -8.20 11.58 -8.37
C LEU A 79 -9.44 12.47 -8.24
N GLY A 80 -9.27 13.66 -7.72
CA GLY A 80 -10.35 14.66 -7.73
C GLY A 80 -11.37 14.50 -6.63
N ASN A 81 -11.08 13.76 -5.57
CA ASN A 81 -12.03 13.59 -4.47
C ASN A 81 -11.48 14.09 -3.12
N ALA A 82 -10.51 15.00 -3.16
CA ALA A 82 -10.00 15.60 -1.94
C ALA A 82 -11.12 16.36 -1.22
N GLY A 83 -11.08 16.32 0.08
CA GLY A 83 -12.09 17.00 0.89
C GLY A 83 -13.40 16.27 1.05
N LYS A 84 -13.59 15.15 0.38
CA LYS A 84 -14.80 14.38 0.54
C LYS A 84 -14.64 13.43 1.72
N THR A 85 -15.75 13.13 2.37
CA THR A 85 -15.75 12.23 3.50
C THR A 85 -16.51 10.97 3.13
N PRO A 86 -15.98 9.79 3.42
CA PRO A 86 -16.68 8.56 3.08
C PRO A 86 -17.92 8.39 3.95
N MET A 87 -18.92 7.78 3.40
CA MET A 87 -20.10 7.42 4.17
C MET A 87 -19.79 6.19 5.00
N ILE A 88 -20.56 5.98 6.05
CA ILE A 88 -20.39 4.81 6.89
C ILE A 88 -21.72 4.04 6.88
N GLU A 89 -21.61 2.75 6.61
CA GLU A 89 -22.76 1.87 6.58
C GLU A 89 -22.42 0.66 7.40
N ALA A 90 -23.25 0.31 8.36
CA ALA A 90 -23.04 -0.86 9.21
C ALA A 90 -21.64 -0.86 9.84
N GLU A 91 -21.20 0.29 10.28
CA GLU A 91 -19.89 0.47 10.90
C GLU A 91 -18.72 0.21 9.96
N GLN A 92 -18.96 0.30 8.66
CA GLN A 92 -17.91 0.15 7.67
C GLN A 92 -17.88 1.36 6.75
N PHE A 93 -16.70 1.71 6.28
CA PHE A 93 -16.57 2.83 5.36
C PHE A 93 -17.03 2.42 3.97
N VAL A 94 -17.73 3.33 3.31
CA VAL A 94 -18.13 3.14 1.92
C VAL A 94 -17.07 3.86 1.08
N PRO A 95 -16.32 3.16 0.23
CA PRO A 95 -15.27 3.82 -0.53
C PRO A 95 -15.86 4.83 -1.52
N LEU A 96 -15.06 5.85 -1.81
CA LEU A 96 -15.44 6.84 -2.79
C LEU A 96 -15.13 6.31 -4.19
N ASP A 97 -15.79 6.87 -5.19
CA ASP A 97 -15.55 6.45 -6.55
C ASP A 97 -14.65 7.44 -7.27
N ALA A 98 -13.70 6.94 -8.04
CA ALA A 98 -12.89 7.74 -8.93
C ALA A 98 -12.61 6.92 -10.17
N PHE A 99 -13.06 7.42 -11.32
CA PHE A 99 -12.89 6.73 -12.60
C PHE A 99 -13.41 5.30 -12.58
N GLY A 100 -14.45 5.04 -11.80
CA GLY A 100 -15.00 3.70 -11.68
C GLY A 100 -14.27 2.80 -10.71
N MET A 101 -13.28 3.31 -10.00
CA MET A 101 -12.53 2.54 -9.01
C MET A 101 -12.95 2.95 -7.60
N PRO A 102 -13.11 2.00 -6.67
CA PRO A 102 -13.29 2.37 -5.27
C PRO A 102 -11.98 2.89 -4.70
N VAL A 103 -12.04 4.02 -4.04
CA VAL A 103 -10.85 4.69 -3.49
C VAL A 103 -11.13 5.13 -2.08
N LEU A 104 -10.18 4.90 -1.20
CA LEU A 104 -10.26 5.43 0.14
C LEU A 104 -8.88 5.89 0.57
N SER A 105 -8.80 6.94 1.34
CA SER A 105 -7.52 7.51 1.77
C SER A 105 -7.58 7.86 3.24
N ILE A 106 -6.44 7.74 3.89
CA ILE A 106 -6.30 8.24 5.26
C ILE A 106 -6.59 9.75 5.26
N GLY A 107 -6.36 10.41 4.14
CA GLY A 107 -6.68 11.83 4.00
C GLY A 107 -8.15 12.14 4.05
N HIS A 108 -9.01 11.15 3.71
CA HIS A 108 -10.46 11.36 3.79
C HIS A 108 -10.94 11.36 5.26
N LEU A 109 -10.13 10.85 6.16
CA LEU A 109 -10.50 10.76 7.57
C LEU A 109 -9.96 11.91 8.40
N THR A 110 -8.96 12.62 7.89
CA THR A 110 -8.30 13.64 8.71
C THR A 110 -9.00 14.97 8.69
N GLY A 111 -10.01 15.13 7.90
CA GLY A 111 -10.70 16.39 7.80
C GLY A 111 -9.83 17.40 7.14
N ASP A 112 -10.20 18.68 7.37
CA ASP A 112 -9.56 19.59 6.62
C ASP A 112 -8.28 19.91 7.06
N HIS A 113 -8.02 19.92 8.27
CA HIS A 113 -6.92 20.58 8.65
C HIS A 113 -6.02 19.87 9.44
N ASN A 114 -6.27 18.79 9.71
CA ASN A 114 -5.53 18.33 10.60
C ASN A 114 -4.78 17.42 10.50
N THR A 115 -4.11 17.38 10.47
CA THR A 115 -3.15 17.06 10.25
C THR A 115 -2.43 16.09 10.86
N PRO A 116 -1.43 15.70 10.37
CA PRO A 116 -0.63 14.57 10.54
C PRO A 116 -0.16 14.35 11.91
N VAL A 117 -0.24 15.30 12.68
CA VAL A 117 0.22 15.12 14.02
C VAL A 117 -0.50 14.01 14.71
N ALA A 118 -1.72 13.76 14.31
CA ALA A 118 -2.50 12.73 14.96
C ALA A 118 -2.10 11.34 14.55
N TRP A 119 -1.34 11.18 13.48
CA TRP A 119 -1.04 9.86 12.95
C TRP A 119 0.36 9.45 13.30
N ARG A 120 0.55 8.91 14.47
CA ARG A 120 1.85 8.43 14.87
C ARG A 120 1.76 7.04 15.45
N GLY A 121 2.74 6.22 15.13
CA GLY A 121 2.92 4.91 15.73
C GLY A 121 1.70 4.02 15.67
N PRO A 122 1.34 3.40 16.78
CA PRO A 122 0.25 2.43 16.78
C PRO A 122 -1.09 3.00 16.35
N LYS A 123 -1.32 4.30 16.59
CA LYS A 123 -2.57 4.91 16.22
C LYS A 123 -2.71 4.98 14.70
N ALA A 124 -1.63 5.33 14.02
CA ALA A 124 -1.63 5.38 12.57
C ALA A 124 -1.82 3.98 11.98
N THR A 125 -1.10 3.01 12.50
CA THR A 125 -1.22 1.63 12.04
C THR A 125 -2.63 1.12 12.25
N GLY A 126 -3.22 1.40 13.41
CA GLY A 126 -4.59 0.98 13.70
C GLY A 126 -5.59 1.58 12.72
N ALA A 127 -5.45 2.87 12.43
CA ALA A 127 -6.35 3.53 11.49
C ALA A 127 -6.21 2.96 10.08
N LEU A 128 -4.98 2.69 9.65
CA LEU A 128 -4.75 2.14 8.32
C LEU A 128 -5.28 0.71 8.20
N MET A 129 -5.12 -0.09 9.24
CA MET A 129 -5.68 -1.43 9.24
C MET A 129 -7.20 -1.40 9.24
N GLN A 130 -7.79 -0.40 9.88
CA GLN A 130 -9.23 -0.22 9.86
C GLN A 130 -9.71 0.13 8.46
N LEU A 131 -8.98 0.97 7.74
CA LEU A 131 -9.33 1.28 6.35
C LEU A 131 -9.22 0.06 5.45
N PHE A 132 -8.31 -0.83 5.72
CA PHE A 132 -8.18 -2.04 4.94
C PHE A 132 -9.29 -3.04 5.28
N ASN A 133 -9.55 -3.27 6.57
CA ASN A 133 -10.45 -4.31 7.03
C ASN A 133 -11.92 -3.89 7.15
N GLN A 134 -12.17 -2.61 7.43
CA GLN A 134 -13.53 -2.15 7.71
C GLN A 134 -14.07 -1.24 6.61
N THR A 135 -13.69 -1.49 5.40
CA THR A 135 -14.22 -0.80 4.23
C THR A 135 -15.02 -1.79 3.40
N LEU A 136 -16.14 -1.33 2.88
CA LEU A 136 -16.98 -2.16 2.04
C LEU A 136 -16.40 -2.23 0.63
N TRP A 137 -15.25 -2.86 0.51
CA TRP A 137 -14.63 -3.05 -0.79
C TRP A 137 -15.49 -4.00 -1.62
N PRO A 138 -15.75 -3.69 -2.88
CA PRO A 138 -16.39 -4.67 -3.77
C PRO A 138 -15.39 -5.78 -4.07
N ASP A 139 -15.80 -6.75 -4.85
CA ASP A 139 -14.88 -7.78 -5.28
C ASP A 139 -13.81 -7.13 -6.16
N LEU A 140 -12.57 -7.27 -5.78
CA LEU A 140 -11.45 -6.65 -6.49
C LEU A 140 -10.44 -7.71 -6.91
N ASP A 141 -9.94 -7.55 -8.14
CA ASP A 141 -8.83 -8.38 -8.60
C ASP A 141 -7.54 -7.87 -7.94
N VAL A 142 -7.43 -6.56 -7.76
CA VAL A 142 -6.23 -5.94 -7.18
C VAL A 142 -6.62 -4.75 -6.34
N LEU A 143 -6.05 -4.64 -5.16
CA LEU A 143 -6.09 -3.41 -4.38
C LEU A 143 -4.68 -2.84 -4.36
N MET A 144 -4.52 -1.62 -4.87
CA MET A 144 -3.24 -0.92 -4.82
C MET A 144 -3.19 -0.13 -3.54
N ILE A 145 -2.14 -0.30 -2.77
CA ILE A 145 -1.97 0.44 -1.52
C ILE A 145 -0.76 1.36 -1.65
N ASP A 146 -1.00 2.66 -1.53
CA ASP A 146 0.05 3.66 -1.60
C ASP A 146 0.62 3.82 -0.20
N MET A 147 1.81 3.31 0.01
CA MET A 147 2.43 3.23 1.33
C MET A 147 3.06 4.55 1.75
N PRO A 148 3.20 4.80 3.05
CA PRO A 148 4.02 5.92 3.49
C PRO A 148 5.46 5.72 3.00
N PRO A 149 6.16 6.77 2.63
CA PRO A 149 7.55 6.61 2.22
C PRO A 149 8.42 6.20 3.39
N GLY A 150 9.50 5.51 3.11
CA GLY A 150 10.45 5.09 4.13
C GLY A 150 10.36 3.62 4.48
N THR A 151 11.16 3.21 5.44
CA THR A 151 11.27 1.83 5.86
C THR A 151 11.10 1.68 7.37
N GLY A 152 10.30 2.53 7.98
CA GLY A 152 10.14 2.55 9.43
C GLY A 152 9.12 1.54 9.93
N ASP A 153 8.75 1.69 11.19
CA ASP A 153 7.90 0.72 11.86
C ASP A 153 6.51 0.63 11.27
N ILE A 154 5.95 1.73 10.82
CA ILE A 154 4.61 1.72 10.25
C ILE A 154 4.60 0.91 8.96
N GLN A 155 5.58 1.14 8.10
CA GLN A 155 5.70 0.43 6.84
C GLN A 155 5.90 -1.06 7.08
N LEU A 156 6.75 -1.41 8.01
CA LEU A 156 7.03 -2.80 8.33
C LEU A 156 5.77 -3.48 8.88
N THR A 157 5.08 -2.82 9.79
CA THR A 157 3.89 -3.39 10.40
C THR A 157 2.80 -3.62 9.35
N LEU A 158 2.60 -2.66 8.46
CA LEU A 158 1.60 -2.83 7.40
C LEU A 158 1.97 -3.98 6.47
N ALA A 159 3.25 -4.08 6.10
CA ALA A 159 3.70 -5.15 5.22
C ALA A 159 3.53 -6.52 5.87
N GLN A 160 3.59 -6.60 7.18
CA GLN A 160 3.44 -7.85 7.89
C GLN A 160 1.98 -8.21 8.17
N ARG A 161 1.13 -7.22 8.32
CA ARG A 161 -0.26 -7.45 8.73
C ARG A 161 -1.25 -7.50 7.57
N ILE A 162 -0.87 -7.03 6.40
CA ILE A 162 -1.71 -7.08 5.22
C ILE A 162 -1.29 -8.28 4.36
N PRO A 163 -2.23 -9.03 3.80
CA PRO A 163 -1.87 -10.19 2.95
C PRO A 163 -1.38 -9.70 1.59
N VAL A 164 -0.09 -9.44 1.48
CA VAL A 164 0.52 -8.81 0.31
C VAL A 164 0.84 -9.85 -0.76
N THR A 165 0.43 -9.56 -2.00
CA THR A 165 0.77 -10.39 -3.15
C THR A 165 2.11 -9.96 -3.73
N GLY A 166 2.37 -8.67 -3.77
CA GLY A 166 3.61 -8.15 -4.30
C GLY A 166 3.82 -6.70 -3.93
N ALA A 167 4.96 -6.17 -4.28
CA ALA A 167 5.31 -4.79 -3.98
C ALA A 167 6.04 -4.15 -5.15
N VAL A 168 5.81 -2.86 -5.34
CA VAL A 168 6.51 -2.05 -6.33
C VAL A 168 7.31 -1.01 -5.57
N ILE A 169 8.59 -0.94 -5.84
CA ILE A 169 9.48 0.02 -5.20
C ILE A 169 9.81 1.10 -6.20
N VAL A 170 9.46 2.33 -5.86
CA VAL A 170 9.68 3.47 -6.75
C VAL A 170 10.92 4.22 -6.29
N THR A 171 11.81 4.51 -7.22
CA THR A 171 13.02 5.23 -6.91
C THR A 171 13.39 6.15 -8.08
N THR A 172 14.35 7.03 -7.86
CA THR A 172 14.91 7.86 -8.92
C THR A 172 16.38 7.48 -9.08
N PRO A 173 17.01 7.82 -10.19
CA PRO A 173 18.41 7.43 -10.42
C PRO A 173 19.42 8.29 -9.64
N GLN A 174 19.03 8.83 -8.51
CA GLN A 174 19.96 9.57 -7.66
C GLN A 174 20.48 8.61 -6.60
N ASN A 175 21.75 8.78 -6.24
CA ASN A 175 22.37 7.86 -5.30
C ASN A 175 21.62 7.73 -3.98
N VAL A 176 21.17 8.85 -3.44
CA VAL A 176 20.45 8.80 -2.17
C VAL A 176 19.15 8.00 -2.31
N ALA A 177 18.43 8.24 -3.39
CA ALA A 177 17.16 7.53 -3.61
C ALA A 177 17.40 6.05 -3.84
N LEU A 178 18.49 5.68 -4.50
CA LEU A 178 18.80 4.28 -4.73
C LEU A 178 19.12 3.57 -3.41
N MET A 179 19.83 4.22 -2.53
CA MET A 179 20.13 3.62 -1.23
C MET A 179 18.84 3.40 -0.44
N ASP A 180 17.92 4.34 -0.49
CA ASP A 180 16.64 4.20 0.19
C ASP A 180 15.80 3.09 -0.43
N ALA A 181 15.87 2.93 -1.74
CA ALA A 181 15.16 1.86 -2.41
C ALA A 181 15.69 0.49 -1.99
N VAL A 182 17.01 0.37 -1.79
CA VAL A 182 17.58 -0.88 -1.32
C VAL A 182 17.00 -1.22 0.06
N LYS A 183 16.89 -0.24 0.95
CA LYS A 183 16.27 -0.48 2.26
C LYS A 183 14.81 -0.88 2.11
N GLY A 184 14.11 -0.29 1.17
CA GLY A 184 12.72 -0.66 0.91
C GLY A 184 12.59 -2.09 0.43
N ILE A 185 13.51 -2.54 -0.42
CA ILE A 185 13.52 -3.92 -0.88
C ILE A 185 13.76 -4.87 0.29
N GLU A 186 14.68 -4.51 1.17
CA GLU A 186 14.97 -5.33 2.34
C GLU A 186 13.76 -5.45 3.26
N LEU A 187 12.93 -4.44 3.32
CA LEU A 187 11.74 -4.46 4.14
C LEU A 187 10.80 -5.60 3.72
N PHE A 188 10.76 -5.91 2.44
CA PHE A 188 9.85 -6.93 1.91
C PHE A 188 10.53 -8.28 1.68
N ASN A 189 11.78 -8.39 1.95
CA ASN A 189 12.50 -9.65 1.88
C ASN A 189 12.66 -10.24 3.26
#